data_df8edab1bef119bdf099b174381ad6ca
#
_entry.id   df8edab1bef119bdf099b174381ad6ca
#
_cell.length_a   1.000
_cell.length_b   1.000
_cell.length_c   1.000
_cell.angle_alpha   90.00
_cell.angle_beta   90.00
_cell.angle_gamma   90.00
#
_symmetry.space_group_name_H-M   'P 1'
#
loop_
_entity.id
_entity.type
_entity.pdbx_description
1 polymer ?
#
loop_
_entity_poly.entity_id
_entity_poly.type
_entity_poly.pdbx_seq_one_letter_code
_entity_poly.pdbx_strand_id
1 'polypeptide(L)'
;MDDGQNNPTVWIVHGENARFASGVFDREEDGLARARKHGVSGILTEYPVGDGCYDLAIAGQHFRPSRPHHGTSEHVAAFSPGWTKHRHIVGGEAR
;
A
#
# COMPACT_ATOMS: atom_id res chain seq x y z
N MET A 1 15.07 -13.39 -15.41
CA MET A 1 14.43 -13.09 -15.56
C MET A 1 13.43 -12.80 -14.94
N ASP A 2 12.95 -12.36 -14.88
CA ASP A 2 12.10 -12.05 -14.30
C ASP A 2 11.16 -12.61 -14.25
N ASP A 3 10.81 -12.97 -13.76
CA ASP A 3 9.94 -13.76 -13.74
C ASP A 3 8.69 -13.18 -13.68
N GLY A 4 8.12 -12.53 -14.18
CA GLY A 4 6.82 -12.04 -14.23
C GLY A 4 5.94 -12.37 -13.09
N GLN A 5 6.43 -13.08 -12.13
CA GLN A 5 5.61 -13.35 -10.99
C GLN A 5 5.71 -12.31 -9.96
N ASN A 6 6.75 -11.51 -10.00
CA ASN A 6 6.95 -10.46 -9.01
C ASN A 6 6.65 -9.14 -9.65
N ASN A 7 5.65 -8.48 -9.15
CA ASN A 7 5.34 -7.15 -9.61
C ASN A 7 6.33 -6.17 -9.02
N PRO A 8 6.75 -5.15 -9.76
CA PRO A 8 7.49 -4.07 -9.14
C PRO A 8 6.62 -3.41 -8.09
N THR A 9 7.25 -2.83 -7.10
CA THR A 9 6.51 -2.17 -6.02
C THR A 9 6.99 -0.74 -5.86
N VAL A 10 6.14 0.07 -5.26
CA VAL A 10 6.48 1.42 -4.86
C VAL A 10 5.98 1.61 -3.44
N TRP A 11 6.49 2.66 -2.79
CA TRP A 11 6.10 2.97 -1.42
C TRP A 11 5.27 4.25 -1.43
N ILE A 12 4.09 4.17 -0.88
CA ILE A 12 3.12 5.26 -0.92
C ILE A 12 2.85 5.76 0.49
N VAL A 13 2.95 7.07 0.68
CA VAL A 13 2.64 7.70 1.94
C VAL A 13 1.21 8.20 1.91
N HIS A 14 0.43 7.76 2.90
CA HIS A 14 -0.93 8.22 3.07
C HIS A 14 -1.01 8.87 4.44
N GLY A 15 -1.22 10.17 4.47
CA GLY A 15 -1.25 10.92 5.71
C GLY A 15 -2.46 10.59 6.54
N GLU A 16 -2.32 10.76 7.87
CA GLU A 16 -3.40 10.53 8.78
C GLU A 16 -4.54 11.48 8.44
N ASN A 17 -5.73 10.95 8.32
CA ASN A 17 -6.94 11.71 7.95
C ASN A 17 -6.89 12.33 6.56
N ALA A 18 -5.93 11.96 5.74
CA ALA A 18 -5.84 12.47 4.39
C ALA A 18 -6.66 11.61 3.45
N ARG A 19 -7.28 12.26 2.48
CA ARG A 19 -8.09 11.55 1.49
C ARG A 19 -7.22 10.93 0.41
N PHE A 20 -6.12 11.59 0.07
CA PHE A 20 -5.25 11.13 -1.02
C PHE A 20 -3.85 10.88 -0.52
N ALA A 21 -3.13 10.02 -1.24
CA ALA A 21 -1.73 9.80 -0.96
C ALA A 21 -0.94 11.07 -1.25
N SER A 22 0.13 11.27 -0.48
CA SER A 22 0.91 12.49 -0.60
C SER A 22 2.28 12.27 -1.22
N GLY A 23 2.66 11.05 -1.50
CA GLY A 23 3.95 10.80 -2.14
C GLY A 23 4.11 9.34 -2.54
N VAL A 24 4.89 9.13 -3.60
CA VAL A 24 5.19 7.80 -4.11
C VAL A 24 6.70 7.71 -4.23
N PHE A 25 7.27 6.66 -3.69
CA PHE A 25 8.73 6.51 -3.62
C PHE A 25 9.13 5.13 -4.11
N ASP A 26 10.32 5.04 -4.71
CA ASP A 26 10.84 3.76 -5.15
C ASP A 26 11.25 2.89 -3.98
N ARG A 27 11.70 3.49 -2.89
CA ARG A 27 12.24 2.74 -1.77
C ARG A 27 11.67 3.23 -0.45
N GLU A 28 11.61 2.30 0.50
CA GLU A 28 11.08 2.59 1.82
C GLU A 28 11.83 3.73 2.49
N GLU A 29 13.16 3.72 2.41
CA GLU A 29 13.94 4.73 3.10
C GLU A 29 13.71 6.14 2.56
N ASP A 30 13.38 6.27 1.27
CA ASP A 30 13.08 7.57 0.71
C ASP A 30 11.78 8.12 1.28
N GLY A 31 10.78 7.26 1.42
CA GLY A 31 9.51 7.66 2.03
C GLY A 31 9.67 8.03 3.49
N LEU A 32 10.47 7.26 4.22
CA LEU A 32 10.73 7.55 5.63
C LEU A 32 11.48 8.86 5.79
N ALA A 33 12.45 9.11 4.92
CA ALA A 33 13.23 10.36 4.98
C ALA A 33 12.34 11.58 4.73
N ARG A 34 11.42 11.46 3.76
CA ARG A 34 10.51 12.55 3.46
C ARG A 34 9.56 12.80 4.63
N ALA A 35 9.07 11.74 5.25
CA ALA A 35 8.17 11.88 6.38
C ALA A 35 8.88 12.56 7.55
N ARG A 36 10.15 12.20 7.78
CA ARG A 36 10.92 12.82 8.85
C ARG A 36 11.16 14.29 8.57
N LYS A 37 11.46 14.60 7.31
CA LYS A 37 11.74 16.00 6.93
C LYS A 37 10.57 16.91 7.24
N HIS A 38 9.35 16.43 7.05
CA HIS A 38 8.15 17.26 7.21
C HIS A 38 7.32 16.95 8.45
N GLY A 39 7.77 15.99 9.27
CA GLY A 39 7.03 15.63 10.48
C GLY A 39 5.69 14.97 10.19
N VAL A 40 5.60 14.23 9.11
CA VAL A 40 4.35 13.61 8.65
C VAL A 40 3.92 12.48 9.57
N SER A 41 2.62 12.39 9.81
CA SER A 41 2.02 11.23 10.48
C SER A 41 1.12 10.51 9.49
N GLY A 42 1.17 9.19 9.49
CA GLY A 42 0.36 8.40 8.58
C GLY A 42 0.93 7.00 8.40
N ILE A 43 0.75 6.46 7.21
CA ILE A 43 1.21 5.11 6.91
C ILE A 43 2.00 5.13 5.60
N LEU A 44 3.13 4.46 5.62
CA LEU A 44 3.92 4.22 4.41
C LEU A 44 3.71 2.76 4.05
N THR A 45 3.16 2.50 2.87
CA THR A 45 2.77 1.15 2.48
C THR A 45 3.39 0.79 1.14
N GLU A 46 3.86 -0.44 1.03
CA GLU A 46 4.38 -0.98 -0.21
C GLU A 46 3.20 -1.42 -1.07
N TYR A 47 3.11 -0.86 -2.28
CA TYR A 47 2.03 -1.20 -3.21
C TYR A 47 2.60 -1.87 -4.45
N PRO A 48 1.92 -2.89 -4.97
CA PRO A 48 2.31 -3.48 -6.25
C PRO A 48 1.92 -2.56 -7.39
N VAL A 49 2.73 -2.58 -8.44
CA VAL A 49 2.48 -1.77 -9.63
C VAL A 49 2.01 -2.69 -10.74
N GLY A 50 1.03 -2.24 -11.50
CA GLY A 50 0.60 -2.96 -12.69
C GLY A 50 -0.75 -3.64 -12.56
N ASP A 51 -1.07 -4.14 -11.40
CA ASP A 51 -2.34 -4.80 -11.16
C ASP A 51 -2.98 -4.26 -9.91
N GLY A 52 -4.28 -4.38 -9.81
CA GLY A 52 -5.00 -3.92 -8.63
C GLY A 52 -4.75 -4.81 -7.43
N CYS A 53 -4.86 -4.23 -6.24
CA CYS A 53 -4.59 -4.98 -5.02
C CYS A 53 -5.56 -6.15 -4.84
N TYR A 54 -6.84 -5.95 -5.14
CA TYR A 54 -7.81 -7.02 -5.02
C TYR A 54 -7.44 -8.19 -5.94
N ASP A 55 -7.09 -7.89 -7.18
CA ASP A 55 -6.78 -8.92 -8.16
C ASP A 55 -5.54 -9.71 -7.76
N LEU A 56 -4.52 -9.03 -7.26
CA LEU A 56 -3.30 -9.70 -6.82
C LEU A 56 -3.53 -10.52 -5.56
N ALA A 57 -4.40 -10.04 -4.67
CA ALA A 57 -4.71 -10.78 -3.45
C ALA A 57 -5.42 -12.10 -3.79
N ILE A 58 -6.33 -12.07 -4.77
CA ILE A 58 -7.00 -13.27 -5.22
C ILE A 58 -5.98 -14.23 -5.86
N ALA A 59 -5.18 -13.72 -6.79
CA ALA A 59 -4.22 -14.55 -7.51
C ALA A 59 -3.18 -15.16 -6.59
N GLY A 60 -2.74 -14.42 -5.58
CA GLY A 60 -1.74 -14.90 -4.63
C GLY A 60 -2.33 -15.61 -3.43
N GLN A 61 -3.65 -15.78 -3.41
CA GLN A 61 -4.34 -16.46 -2.31
C GLN A 61 -4.17 -15.76 -0.98
N HIS A 62 -4.00 -14.45 -1.00
CA HIS A 62 -3.97 -13.65 0.22
C HIS A 62 -5.36 -13.29 0.69
N PHE A 63 -6.36 -13.44 -0.19
CA PHE A 63 -7.74 -13.13 0.12
C PHE A 63 -8.66 -14.09 -0.61
N ARG A 64 -9.68 -14.55 0.07
CA ARG A 64 -10.65 -15.46 -0.51
C ARG A 64 -12.05 -14.91 -0.27
N PRO A 65 -12.78 -14.57 -1.33
CA PRO A 65 -14.14 -14.05 -1.16
C PRO A 65 -15.01 -15.06 -0.44
N SER A 66 -15.74 -14.59 0.58
CA SER A 66 -16.59 -15.46 1.36
C SER A 66 -17.90 -14.82 1.77
N ARG A 67 -18.10 -13.55 1.44
CA ARG A 67 -19.31 -12.83 1.81
C ARG A 67 -19.90 -12.16 0.58
N PRO A 68 -21.21 -11.85 0.58
CA PRO A 68 -21.84 -11.29 -0.60
C PRO A 68 -21.23 -9.99 -1.10
N HIS A 69 -20.70 -9.15 -0.19
CA HIS A 69 -20.14 -7.87 -0.60
C HIS A 69 -18.72 -8.00 -1.15
N HIS A 70 -18.08 -9.17 -0.99
CA HIS A 70 -16.72 -9.35 -1.50
C HIS A 70 -16.75 -9.32 -3.01
N GLY A 71 -15.91 -8.53 -3.62
CA GLY A 71 -15.83 -8.42 -5.06
C GLY A 71 -16.77 -7.39 -5.67
N THR A 72 -17.58 -6.72 -4.84
CA THR A 72 -18.39 -5.62 -5.36
C THR A 72 -17.49 -4.44 -5.71
N SER A 73 -18.02 -3.51 -6.49
CA SER A 73 -17.25 -2.33 -6.88
C SER A 73 -16.69 -1.58 -5.68
N GLU A 74 -17.52 -1.38 -4.65
CA GLU A 74 -17.06 -0.69 -3.46
C GLU A 74 -15.97 -1.46 -2.74
N HIS A 75 -16.12 -2.76 -2.64
CA HIS A 75 -15.14 -3.59 -1.97
C HIS A 75 -13.80 -3.54 -2.69
N VAL A 76 -13.84 -3.72 -4.02
CA VAL A 76 -12.61 -3.69 -4.82
C VAL A 76 -11.94 -2.32 -4.74
N ALA A 77 -12.75 -1.25 -4.79
CA ALA A 77 -12.21 0.11 -4.76
C ALA A 77 -11.52 0.44 -3.46
N ALA A 78 -11.96 -0.17 -2.36
CA ALA A 78 -11.38 0.10 -1.05
C ALA A 78 -10.33 -0.92 -0.63
N PHE A 79 -10.04 -1.90 -1.47
CA PHE A 79 -9.15 -2.99 -1.09
C PHE A 79 -7.70 -2.53 -1.07
N SER A 80 -7.03 -2.75 0.03
CA SER A 80 -5.63 -2.36 0.20
C SER A 80 -4.75 -3.60 0.30
N PRO A 81 -3.43 -3.45 0.08
CA PRO A 81 -2.53 -4.59 0.09
C PRO A 81 -2.12 -4.97 1.51
N GLY A 82 -3.03 -5.59 2.24
CA GLY A 82 -2.76 -5.95 3.63
C GLY A 82 -1.64 -6.95 3.81
N TRP A 83 -1.22 -7.64 2.75
CA TRP A 83 -0.16 -8.63 2.84
C TRP A 83 1.23 -8.05 2.58
N THR A 84 1.33 -6.78 2.21
CA THR A 84 2.63 -6.15 1.94
C THR A 84 3.17 -5.48 3.19
N LYS A 85 4.38 -4.95 3.08
CA LYS A 85 5.00 -4.27 4.20
C LYS A 85 4.40 -2.89 4.37
N HIS A 86 4.29 -2.45 5.60
CA HIS A 86 3.85 -1.08 5.88
C HIS A 86 4.49 -0.61 7.18
N ARG A 87 4.61 0.70 7.32
CA ARG A 87 5.17 1.33 8.49
C ARG A 87 4.24 2.42 8.97
N HIS A 88 3.93 2.40 10.25
CA HIS A 88 3.19 3.48 10.87
C HIS A 88 4.17 4.57 11.22
N ILE A 89 3.81 5.81 10.95
CA ILE A 89 4.67 6.96 11.17
C ILE A 89 3.92 7.97 12.04
N VAL A 90 4.60 8.46 13.06
CA VAL A 90 4.01 9.45 13.96
C VAL A 90 5.00 10.58 14.10
N GLY A 91 4.61 11.80 13.71
CA GLY A 91 5.47 12.95 13.81
C GLY A 91 6.78 12.79 13.06
N GLY A 92 6.75 12.08 11.95
CA GLY A 92 7.92 11.85 11.13
C GLY A 92 8.75 10.64 11.53
N GLU A 93 8.37 9.94 12.61
CA GLU A 93 9.17 8.81 13.09
C GLU A 93 8.43 7.50 12.87
N ALA A 94 9.11 6.51 12.29
CA ALA A 94 8.53 5.19 12.06
C ALA A 94 8.37 4.46 13.39
N ARG A 95 7.29 3.71 13.47
CA ARG A 95 6.97 2.92 14.65
C ARG A 95 7.13 1.44 14.40
#